data_6980cb6c36769d0ed843c5a9aa44b4e0
#
_entry.id   6980cb6c36769d0ed843c5a9aa44b4e0
#
_cell.length_a   1.000
_cell.length_b   1.000
_cell.length_c   1.000
_cell.angle_alpha   90.00
_cell.angle_beta   90.00
_cell.angle_gamma   90.00
#
_symmetry.space_group_name_H-M   'P 1'
#
loop_
_entity.id
_entity.type
_entity.pdbx_description
1 polymer ?
#
loop_
_entity_poly.entity_id
_entity_poly.type
_entity_poly.pdbx_seq_one_letter_code
_entity_poly.pdbx_strand_id
1 'polypeptide(L)'
;MRKRRAGLLVLFGVLLLTIGAGIALAQGGGMATAQLEDADGNLVGEATFTEGPNGVTINANLQPGQDAAGPGAHGVHIHETGQTSPDFEAAGEHFNPSGAQHGLENPEGPHAGDLEDIVVNEDGSASYQTLSDRVTLSGGENSILDSDGSTLIIHAGSDDQETDPSGESGGRVIAGVIRASQTGESTTPAGKKDLPKSGGTNVLLPAALGAISVVILGGGVLIRRLRRT
;
A
#
# COMPACT_ATOMS: atom_id res chain seq x y z
N MET A 1 -78.84 -23.80 -33.70
CA MET A 1 -77.88 -22.68 -33.75
C MET A 1 -77.12 -22.67 -32.44
N ARG A 2 -75.89 -23.21 -32.39
CA ARG A 2 -75.03 -23.21 -31.16
C ARG A 2 -73.96 -22.13 -31.30
N LYS A 3 -74.04 -21.12 -30.47
CA LYS A 3 -73.01 -20.07 -30.36
C LYS A 3 -71.83 -20.60 -29.55
N ARG A 4 -70.67 -20.75 -30.22
CA ARG A 4 -69.38 -21.05 -29.56
C ARG A 4 -68.83 -19.75 -28.99
N ARG A 5 -68.62 -19.72 -27.69
CA ARG A 5 -67.90 -18.65 -26.97
C ARG A 5 -66.38 -19.00 -27.00
N ALA A 6 -65.60 -18.18 -27.69
CA ALA A 6 -64.16 -18.23 -27.63
C ALA A 6 -63.68 -17.58 -26.33
N GLY A 7 -63.03 -18.37 -25.48
CA GLY A 7 -62.35 -17.87 -24.29
C GLY A 7 -60.95 -17.35 -24.66
N LEU A 8 -60.71 -16.09 -24.39
CA LEU A 8 -59.38 -15.45 -24.56
C LEU A 8 -58.56 -15.72 -23.28
N LEU A 9 -57.55 -16.61 -23.40
CA LEU A 9 -56.56 -16.83 -22.37
C LEU A 9 -55.47 -15.73 -22.45
N VAL A 10 -55.51 -14.81 -21.47
CA VAL A 10 -54.44 -13.82 -21.28
C VAL A 10 -53.33 -14.45 -20.43
N LEU A 11 -52.23 -14.80 -21.07
CA LEU A 11 -51.02 -15.20 -20.38
C LEU A 11 -50.32 -13.98 -19.84
N PHE A 12 -50.36 -13.80 -18.50
CA PHE A 12 -49.49 -12.84 -17.80
C PHE A 12 -48.10 -13.43 -17.70
N GLY A 13 -47.20 -13.00 -18.57
CA GLY A 13 -45.77 -13.28 -18.46
C GLY A 13 -45.16 -12.40 -17.39
N VAL A 14 -44.83 -12.97 -16.23
CA VAL A 14 -44.02 -12.29 -15.21
C VAL A 14 -42.56 -12.28 -15.66
N LEU A 15 -42.11 -11.13 -16.17
CA LEU A 15 -40.70 -10.88 -16.46
C LEU A 15 -39.97 -10.64 -15.14
N LEU A 16 -39.29 -11.69 -14.61
CA LEU A 16 -38.38 -11.54 -13.49
C LEU A 16 -37.10 -10.82 -13.97
N LEU A 17 -37.06 -9.50 -13.73
CA LEU A 17 -35.86 -8.71 -13.89
C LEU A 17 -34.91 -9.00 -12.72
N THR A 18 -33.97 -9.95 -12.87
CA THR A 18 -32.88 -10.15 -11.92
C THR A 18 -31.91 -8.99 -12.05
N ILE A 19 -32.01 -7.99 -11.18
CA ILE A 19 -30.97 -6.98 -10.99
C ILE A 19 -29.81 -7.71 -10.33
N GLY A 20 -28.87 -8.16 -11.15
CA GLY A 20 -27.57 -8.60 -10.65
C GLY A 20 -26.83 -7.37 -10.10
N ALA A 21 -26.91 -7.15 -8.81
CA ALA A 21 -25.99 -6.25 -8.12
C ALA A 21 -24.60 -6.88 -8.24
N GLY A 22 -23.87 -6.50 -9.27
CA GLY A 22 -22.43 -6.76 -9.34
C GLY A 22 -21.81 -6.08 -8.14
N ILE A 23 -21.38 -6.88 -7.14
CA ILE A 23 -20.45 -6.43 -6.12
C ILE A 23 -19.18 -6.15 -6.92
N ALA A 24 -18.92 -4.88 -7.25
CA ALA A 24 -17.59 -4.44 -7.62
C ALA A 24 -16.74 -4.72 -6.37
N LEU A 25 -16.01 -5.82 -6.38
CA LEU A 25 -14.86 -5.98 -5.51
C LEU A 25 -13.96 -4.82 -5.87
N ALA A 26 -13.90 -3.82 -5.02
CA ALA A 26 -12.82 -2.84 -5.06
C ALA A 26 -11.55 -3.71 -5.05
N GLN A 27 -10.84 -3.75 -6.16
CA GLN A 27 -9.49 -4.32 -6.20
C GLN A 27 -8.72 -3.47 -5.20
N GLY A 28 -8.44 -4.06 -4.04
CA GLY A 28 -7.60 -3.42 -3.05
C GLY A 28 -6.32 -3.06 -3.77
N GLY A 29 -6.02 -1.76 -3.85
CA GLY A 29 -4.79 -1.28 -4.45
C GLY A 29 -3.63 -2.04 -3.84
N GLY A 30 -2.60 -2.33 -4.63
CA GLY A 30 -1.39 -2.99 -4.14
C GLY A 30 -0.82 -2.21 -2.95
N MET A 31 -0.15 -2.94 -2.06
CA MET A 31 0.62 -2.33 -0.96
C MET A 31 2.07 -2.81 -1.05
N ALA A 32 2.99 -1.92 -0.76
CA ALA A 32 4.40 -2.25 -0.63
C ALA A 32 4.98 -1.52 0.59
N THR A 33 6.13 -2.00 1.05
CA THR A 33 6.86 -1.43 2.19
C THR A 33 8.35 -1.41 1.90
N ALA A 34 9.08 -0.49 2.54
CA ALA A 34 10.53 -0.46 2.57
C ALA A 34 11.00 -0.21 4.00
N GLN A 35 11.94 -1.00 4.48
CA GLN A 35 12.70 -0.70 5.68
C GLN A 35 13.81 0.26 5.28
N LEU A 36 13.90 1.39 5.95
CA LEU A 36 14.86 2.44 5.65
C LEU A 36 16.09 2.25 6.54
N GLU A 37 17.24 2.05 5.91
CA GLU A 37 18.51 1.82 6.57
C GLU A 37 19.51 2.91 6.20
N ASP A 38 20.40 3.26 7.12
CA ASP A 38 21.55 4.11 6.86
C ASP A 38 22.70 3.33 6.19
N ALA A 39 23.80 4.01 5.87
CA ALA A 39 24.95 3.40 5.21
C ALA A 39 25.68 2.37 6.09
N ASP A 40 25.47 2.37 7.40
CA ASP A 40 26.01 1.40 8.35
C ASP A 40 25.08 0.18 8.52
N GLY A 41 23.90 0.20 7.88
CA GLY A 41 22.88 -0.86 7.95
C GLY A 41 21.99 -0.78 9.20
N ASN A 42 21.97 0.37 9.89
CA ASN A 42 21.04 0.57 11.00
C ASN A 42 19.64 0.90 10.45
N LEU A 43 18.62 0.27 11.01
CA LEU A 43 17.24 0.59 10.70
C LEU A 43 16.88 1.98 11.27
N VAL A 44 16.62 2.95 10.41
CA VAL A 44 16.34 4.33 10.78
C VAL A 44 14.88 4.74 10.55
N GLY A 45 14.11 3.92 9.84
CA GLY A 45 12.71 4.22 9.55
C GLY A 45 12.01 3.17 8.70
N GLU A 46 10.84 3.53 8.25
CA GLU A 46 10.05 2.70 7.32
C GLU A 46 9.28 3.57 6.32
N ALA A 47 9.03 3.02 5.14
CA ALA A 47 8.13 3.61 4.17
C ALA A 47 7.03 2.63 3.77
N THR A 48 5.84 3.15 3.49
CA THR A 48 4.69 2.41 2.99
C THR A 48 4.18 3.03 1.70
N PHE A 49 3.80 2.19 0.77
CA PHE A 49 3.28 2.55 -0.54
C PHE A 49 1.88 1.94 -0.67
N THR A 50 0.91 2.75 -1.03
CA THR A 50 -0.48 2.29 -1.20
C THR A 50 -1.01 2.78 -2.53
N GLU A 51 -1.29 1.85 -3.45
CA GLU A 51 -1.88 2.19 -4.74
C GLU A 51 -3.37 2.47 -4.59
N GLY A 52 -3.79 3.59 -5.14
CA GLY A 52 -5.17 4.06 -5.15
C GLY A 52 -5.60 4.53 -6.54
N PRO A 53 -6.82 5.04 -6.68
CA PRO A 53 -7.36 5.45 -7.99
C PRO A 53 -6.63 6.64 -8.63
N ASN A 54 -5.84 7.39 -7.84
CA ASN A 54 -5.12 8.60 -8.30
C ASN A 54 -3.60 8.42 -8.33
N GLY A 55 -3.08 7.21 -8.11
CA GLY A 55 -1.66 6.93 -8.05
C GLY A 55 -1.26 6.21 -6.76
N VAL A 56 0.01 6.28 -6.39
CA VAL A 56 0.58 5.65 -5.21
C VAL A 56 0.80 6.70 -4.12
N THR A 57 0.12 6.53 -2.98
CA THR A 57 0.43 7.29 -1.77
C THR A 57 1.66 6.69 -1.10
N ILE A 58 2.65 7.53 -0.84
CA ILE A 58 3.92 7.17 -0.20
C ILE A 58 3.97 7.85 1.15
N ASN A 59 4.15 7.08 2.22
CA ASN A 59 4.41 7.60 3.56
C ASN A 59 5.76 7.08 4.01
N ALA A 60 6.63 7.97 4.50
CA ALA A 60 7.89 7.58 5.13
C ALA A 60 8.01 8.23 6.51
N ASN A 61 8.49 7.44 7.48
CA ASN A 61 8.71 7.91 8.84
C ASN A 61 10.12 7.55 9.28
N LEU A 62 10.89 8.56 9.68
CA LEU A 62 12.19 8.37 10.32
C LEU A 62 12.05 8.43 11.84
N GLN A 63 12.79 7.58 12.52
CA GLN A 63 12.76 7.49 13.99
C GLN A 63 13.69 8.54 14.62
N PRO A 64 13.32 9.13 15.75
CA PRO A 64 14.18 10.09 16.45
C PRO A 64 15.45 9.42 16.99
N GLY A 65 16.52 10.21 17.08
CA GLY A 65 17.82 9.75 17.59
C GLY A 65 18.69 9.07 16.54
N GLN A 66 18.26 9.04 15.28
CA GLN A 66 19.05 8.59 14.14
C GLN A 66 19.49 9.84 13.35
N ASP A 67 20.79 10.04 13.24
CA ASP A 67 21.38 11.23 12.57
C ASP A 67 21.89 10.87 11.16
N ALA A 68 21.13 10.04 10.45
CA ALA A 68 21.57 9.51 9.16
C ALA A 68 21.59 10.58 8.04
N ALA A 69 20.60 11.48 8.05
CA ALA A 69 20.49 12.55 7.05
C ALA A 69 20.88 13.93 7.61
N GLY A 70 20.81 14.11 8.94
CA GLY A 70 20.87 15.42 9.56
C GLY A 70 19.56 16.21 9.46
N PRO A 71 19.42 17.34 10.19
CA PRO A 71 18.22 18.17 10.12
C PRO A 71 18.17 19.02 8.85
N GLY A 72 16.98 19.17 8.27
CA GLY A 72 16.76 19.99 7.09
C GLY A 72 15.93 19.32 6.01
N ALA A 73 15.90 19.91 4.83
CA ALA A 73 15.24 19.33 3.65
C ALA A 73 16.21 18.39 2.92
N HIS A 74 15.68 17.27 2.45
CA HIS A 74 16.43 16.22 1.76
C HIS A 74 15.65 15.68 0.58
N GLY A 75 16.30 15.57 -0.59
CA GLY A 75 15.71 14.98 -1.79
C GLY A 75 15.29 13.52 -1.53
N VAL A 76 14.14 13.15 -2.04
CA VAL A 76 13.59 11.79 -1.97
C VAL A 76 13.30 11.29 -3.37
N HIS A 77 13.90 10.15 -3.74
CA HIS A 77 13.69 9.59 -5.07
C HIS A 77 13.46 8.08 -5.02
N ILE A 78 12.68 7.57 -5.96
CA ILE A 78 12.61 6.15 -6.23
C ILE A 78 13.66 5.85 -7.30
N HIS A 79 14.55 4.90 -7.01
CA HIS A 79 15.61 4.44 -7.90
C HIS A 79 15.22 3.14 -8.59
N GLU A 80 15.80 2.90 -9.79
CA GLU A 80 15.37 1.89 -10.75
C GLU A 80 15.67 0.45 -10.36
N THR A 81 16.52 0.20 -9.33
CA THR A 81 16.93 -1.16 -8.94
C THR A 81 16.68 -1.42 -7.46
N GLY A 82 16.11 -2.59 -7.14
CA GLY A 82 15.81 -3.03 -5.77
C GLY A 82 17.05 -3.58 -5.05
N GLN A 83 18.15 -2.81 -5.02
CA GLN A 83 19.43 -3.20 -4.42
C GLN A 83 20.05 -2.03 -3.63
N THR A 84 20.68 -2.38 -2.51
CA THR A 84 21.38 -1.43 -1.62
C THR A 84 22.80 -1.90 -1.25
N SER A 85 23.26 -2.99 -1.85
CA SER A 85 24.56 -3.61 -1.55
C SER A 85 25.39 -3.75 -2.83
N PRO A 86 26.71 -3.44 -2.82
CA PRO A 86 27.56 -3.22 -1.63
C PRO A 86 27.41 -1.82 -0.98
N ASP A 87 26.80 -0.89 -1.66
CA ASP A 87 26.47 0.46 -1.22
C ASP A 87 25.20 0.95 -1.94
N PHE A 88 24.71 2.14 -1.62
CA PHE A 88 23.46 2.65 -2.17
C PHE A 88 23.53 3.01 -3.66
N GLU A 89 24.73 3.08 -4.28
CA GLU A 89 24.87 3.22 -5.72
C GLU A 89 24.33 2.01 -6.50
N ALA A 90 24.23 0.85 -5.84
CA ALA A 90 23.62 -0.35 -6.42
C ALA A 90 22.13 -0.18 -6.77
N ALA A 91 21.45 0.84 -6.22
CA ALA A 91 20.08 1.17 -6.57
C ALA A 91 19.92 1.73 -8.01
N GLY A 92 21.01 2.06 -8.70
CA GLY A 92 20.97 2.62 -10.06
C GLY A 92 20.60 4.10 -10.09
N GLU A 93 20.09 4.56 -11.21
CA GLU A 93 19.63 5.92 -11.42
C GLU A 93 18.19 6.12 -10.90
N HIS A 94 17.63 7.32 -11.01
CA HIS A 94 16.21 7.55 -10.73
C HIS A 94 15.33 6.69 -11.63
N PHE A 95 14.24 6.16 -11.10
CA PHE A 95 13.27 5.38 -11.87
C PHE A 95 12.64 6.26 -12.97
N ASN A 96 13.04 6.04 -14.22
CA ASN A 96 12.72 6.90 -15.35
C ASN A 96 12.39 6.12 -16.64
N PRO A 97 11.31 5.36 -16.69
CA PRO A 97 10.95 4.58 -17.87
C PRO A 97 10.62 5.45 -19.10
N SER A 98 10.25 6.71 -18.91
CA SER A 98 9.93 7.66 -19.99
C SER A 98 11.12 8.34 -20.62
N GLY A 99 12.29 8.34 -19.95
CA GLY A 99 13.47 9.08 -20.38
C GLY A 99 13.30 10.61 -20.29
N ALA A 100 12.48 11.09 -19.36
CA ALA A 100 12.33 12.52 -19.05
C ALA A 100 13.60 13.07 -18.38
N GLN A 101 13.68 14.39 -18.19
CA GLN A 101 14.69 15.00 -17.34
C GLN A 101 14.25 14.99 -15.88
N HIS A 102 15.19 15.28 -14.98
CA HIS A 102 14.91 15.38 -13.55
C HIS A 102 14.13 16.66 -13.21
N GLY A 103 13.29 16.55 -12.19
CA GLY A 103 12.74 17.67 -11.44
C GLY A 103 11.25 17.93 -11.66
N LEU A 104 10.53 18.12 -10.54
CA LEU A 104 9.09 18.39 -10.54
C LEU A 104 8.75 19.76 -11.14
N GLU A 105 9.73 20.70 -11.14
CA GLU A 105 9.61 22.05 -11.69
C GLU A 105 10.27 22.18 -13.08
N ASN A 106 10.96 21.14 -13.55
CA ASN A 106 11.58 21.11 -14.88
C ASN A 106 10.53 20.87 -15.97
N PRO A 107 10.41 21.73 -16.99
CA PRO A 107 9.42 21.56 -18.07
C PRO A 107 9.65 20.32 -18.96
N GLU A 108 10.85 19.72 -18.93
CA GLU A 108 11.19 18.48 -19.63
C GLU A 108 11.20 17.26 -18.71
N GLY A 109 10.86 17.44 -17.43
CA GLY A 109 10.71 16.44 -16.39
C GLY A 109 9.25 16.18 -16.03
N PRO A 110 9.02 15.54 -14.90
CA PRO A 110 10.00 14.86 -14.04
C PRO A 110 10.30 13.42 -14.47
N HIS A 111 11.30 12.78 -13.83
CA HIS A 111 11.37 11.32 -13.79
C HIS A 111 10.14 10.74 -13.07
N ALA A 112 9.78 9.51 -13.36
CA ALA A 112 8.67 8.87 -12.63
C ALA A 112 8.97 8.71 -11.13
N GLY A 113 10.24 8.57 -10.78
CA GLY A 113 10.71 8.40 -9.40
C GLY A 113 10.97 9.68 -8.61
N ASP A 114 10.86 10.87 -9.22
CA ASP A 114 11.10 12.14 -8.51
C ASP A 114 9.94 12.45 -7.55
N LEU A 115 10.28 12.88 -6.33
CA LEU A 115 9.32 13.18 -5.27
C LEU A 115 9.70 14.53 -4.62
N GLU A 116 8.80 15.10 -3.82
CA GLU A 116 9.11 16.28 -3.01
C GLU A 116 10.10 15.93 -1.89
N ASP A 117 10.80 16.93 -1.38
CA ASP A 117 11.72 16.80 -0.25
C ASP A 117 11.03 16.31 1.02
N ILE A 118 11.72 15.48 1.78
CA ILE A 118 11.41 15.21 3.19
C ILE A 118 12.07 16.24 4.08
N VAL A 119 11.39 16.67 5.15
CA VAL A 119 11.97 17.55 6.16
C VAL A 119 12.29 16.76 7.42
N VAL A 120 13.56 16.68 7.75
CA VAL A 120 14.09 16.02 8.96
C VAL A 120 14.21 17.03 10.10
N ASN A 121 13.67 16.68 11.28
CA ASN A 121 13.74 17.48 12.48
C ASN A 121 15.15 17.42 13.13
N GLU A 122 15.42 18.34 14.10
CA GLU A 122 16.70 18.36 14.83
C GLU A 122 16.98 17.08 15.64
N ASP A 123 15.95 16.30 15.97
CA ASP A 123 16.09 15.02 16.66
C ASP A 123 16.24 13.81 15.71
N GLY A 124 16.35 14.04 14.40
CA GLY A 124 16.47 13.02 13.38
C GLY A 124 15.13 12.40 12.94
N SER A 125 14.03 12.77 13.59
CA SER A 125 12.70 12.27 13.17
C SER A 125 12.18 12.99 11.93
N ALA A 126 11.38 12.28 11.13
CA ALA A 126 10.62 12.88 10.03
C ALA A 126 9.30 12.14 9.83
N SER A 127 8.29 12.86 9.35
CA SER A 127 7.05 12.27 8.84
C SER A 127 6.77 12.89 7.47
N TYR A 128 6.70 12.06 6.47
CA TYR A 128 6.60 12.41 5.07
C TYR A 128 5.38 11.73 4.45
N GLN A 129 4.64 12.46 3.63
CA GLN A 129 3.56 11.91 2.83
C GLN A 129 3.48 12.64 1.50
N THR A 130 3.47 11.88 0.41
CA THR A 130 3.23 12.39 -0.94
C THR A 130 2.35 11.45 -1.75
N LEU A 131 1.82 11.92 -2.87
CA LEU A 131 1.08 11.16 -3.87
C LEU A 131 1.81 11.26 -5.20
N SER A 132 2.27 10.13 -5.74
CA SER A 132 2.79 10.05 -7.10
C SER A 132 1.78 9.38 -8.02
N ASP A 133 1.40 10.07 -9.08
CA ASP A 133 0.59 9.53 -10.18
C ASP A 133 1.45 8.95 -11.33
N ARG A 134 2.79 8.99 -11.17
CA ARG A 134 3.77 8.59 -12.17
C ARG A 134 4.26 7.15 -12.00
N VAL A 135 4.01 6.53 -10.84
CA VAL A 135 4.39 5.14 -10.55
C VAL A 135 3.18 4.28 -10.22
N THR A 136 3.33 2.95 -10.34
CA THR A 136 2.30 1.96 -9.98
C THR A 136 2.91 0.81 -9.15
N LEU A 137 2.05 0.07 -8.43
CA LEU A 137 2.40 -1.20 -7.79
C LEU A 137 1.84 -2.39 -8.57
N SER A 138 0.89 -2.16 -9.45
CA SER A 138 0.10 -3.20 -10.13
C SER A 138 0.69 -3.72 -11.44
N GLY A 139 1.87 -3.22 -11.85
CA GLY A 139 2.56 -3.62 -13.08
C GLY A 139 2.44 -2.57 -14.20
N GLY A 140 3.06 -2.86 -15.35
CA GLY A 140 3.25 -1.92 -16.44
C GLY A 140 4.64 -1.27 -16.43
N GLU A 141 4.90 -0.38 -17.36
CA GLU A 141 6.22 0.28 -17.51
C GLU A 141 6.59 1.15 -16.31
N ASN A 142 5.60 1.67 -15.59
CA ASN A 142 5.79 2.52 -14.42
C ASN A 142 5.72 1.74 -13.10
N SER A 143 5.82 0.41 -13.14
CA SER A 143 5.76 -0.41 -11.92
C SER A 143 7.07 -0.37 -11.16
N ILE A 144 7.01 0.08 -9.90
CA ILE A 144 8.14 0.02 -8.96
C ILE A 144 8.30 -1.35 -8.27
N LEU A 145 7.51 -2.35 -8.71
CA LEU A 145 7.58 -3.75 -8.31
C LEU A 145 7.82 -4.66 -9.53
N ASP A 146 8.57 -4.19 -10.49
CA ASP A 146 8.98 -4.95 -11.66
C ASP A 146 10.03 -6.04 -11.34
N SER A 147 10.70 -6.60 -12.35
CA SER A 147 11.56 -7.79 -12.16
C SER A 147 12.84 -7.53 -11.38
N ASP A 148 13.40 -6.33 -11.45
CA ASP A 148 14.62 -5.89 -10.75
C ASP A 148 14.31 -5.03 -9.51
N GLY A 149 13.02 -4.66 -9.35
CA GLY A 149 12.52 -3.93 -8.20
C GLY A 149 13.01 -2.49 -8.17
N SER A 150 12.67 -1.78 -7.11
CA SER A 150 13.05 -0.38 -6.92
C SER A 150 13.49 -0.13 -5.48
N THR A 151 14.18 0.98 -5.26
CA THR A 151 14.65 1.42 -3.95
C THR A 151 14.22 2.86 -3.69
N LEU A 152 13.67 3.14 -2.50
CA LEU A 152 13.49 4.51 -2.02
C LEU A 152 14.80 5.01 -1.45
N ILE A 153 15.28 6.16 -1.94
CA ILE A 153 16.50 6.81 -1.47
C ILE A 153 16.15 8.17 -0.86
N ILE A 154 16.80 8.52 0.26
CA ILE A 154 16.84 9.86 0.83
C ILE A 154 18.28 10.36 0.68
N HIS A 155 18.44 11.57 0.18
CA HIS A 155 19.73 12.18 -0.17
C HIS A 155 20.28 13.06 0.95
N ALA A 156 21.56 13.45 0.84
CA ALA A 156 22.26 14.24 1.87
C ALA A 156 21.82 15.71 1.93
N GLY A 157 21.25 16.24 0.87
CA GLY A 157 20.79 17.63 0.76
C GLY A 157 19.43 17.73 0.09
N SER A 158 18.89 18.95 0.07
CA SER A 158 17.64 19.24 -0.64
C SER A 158 17.81 19.08 -2.15
N ASP A 159 16.73 18.72 -2.80
CA ASP A 159 16.57 18.71 -4.24
C ASP A 159 16.14 20.09 -4.72
N ASP A 160 16.77 20.64 -5.78
CA ASP A 160 16.37 21.90 -6.38
C ASP A 160 15.16 21.77 -7.32
N GLN A 161 14.73 20.56 -7.60
CA GLN A 161 13.59 20.18 -8.43
C GLN A 161 13.69 20.60 -9.92
N GLU A 162 14.87 20.97 -10.39
CA GLU A 162 15.11 21.46 -11.74
C GLU A 162 16.34 20.84 -12.41
N THR A 163 17.46 20.66 -11.67
CA THR A 163 18.77 20.33 -12.25
C THR A 163 18.90 18.83 -12.53
N ASP A 164 18.96 18.45 -13.80
CA ASP A 164 19.22 17.07 -14.22
C ASP A 164 20.69 16.66 -13.88
N PRO A 165 20.96 15.44 -13.41
CA PRO A 165 20.05 14.29 -13.28
C PRO A 165 19.43 14.09 -11.88
N SER A 166 19.71 14.91 -10.87
CA SER A 166 19.33 14.58 -9.47
C SER A 166 19.07 15.78 -8.57
N GLY A 167 18.84 16.98 -9.12
CA GLY A 167 18.50 18.18 -8.36
C GLY A 167 19.57 18.64 -7.37
N GLU A 168 20.85 18.32 -7.65
CA GLU A 168 21.98 18.62 -6.76
C GLU A 168 21.79 18.09 -5.31
N SER A 169 20.92 17.09 -5.11
CA SER A 169 20.56 16.56 -3.79
C SER A 169 21.69 15.83 -3.05
N GLY A 170 22.81 15.60 -3.72
CA GLY A 170 24.04 15.05 -3.12
C GLY A 170 24.02 13.54 -2.95
N GLY A 171 24.83 13.03 -2.01
CA GLY A 171 25.02 11.59 -1.79
C GLY A 171 23.76 10.91 -1.22
N ARG A 172 23.69 9.58 -1.35
CA ARG A 172 22.61 8.73 -0.85
C ARG A 172 22.90 8.36 0.59
N VAL A 173 22.06 8.74 1.54
CA VAL A 173 22.32 8.57 2.97
C VAL A 173 21.39 7.59 3.67
N ILE A 174 20.17 7.41 3.14
CA ILE A 174 19.20 6.42 3.62
C ILE A 174 18.61 5.70 2.42
N ALA A 175 18.46 4.39 2.50
CA ALA A 175 17.91 3.57 1.43
C ALA A 175 16.96 2.50 1.97
N GLY A 176 15.95 2.14 1.17
CA GLY A 176 15.08 1.00 1.47
C GLY A 176 14.53 0.34 0.22
N VAL A 177 14.80 -0.95 0.05
CA VAL A 177 14.27 -1.74 -1.07
C VAL A 177 12.75 -1.87 -0.94
N ILE A 178 12.02 -1.48 -1.98
CA ILE A 178 10.56 -1.55 -2.03
C ILE A 178 10.12 -2.99 -2.30
N ARG A 179 9.29 -3.54 -1.42
CA ARG A 179 8.81 -4.92 -1.52
C ARG A 179 7.29 -4.97 -1.41
N ALA A 180 6.66 -5.77 -2.25
CA ALA A 180 5.22 -6.02 -2.15
C ALA A 180 4.86 -6.53 -0.75
N SER A 181 3.86 -5.92 -0.12
CA SER A 181 3.33 -6.42 1.14
C SER A 181 2.54 -7.70 0.88
N GLN A 182 2.88 -8.78 1.58
CA GLN A 182 2.11 -10.02 1.55
C GLN A 182 0.76 -9.76 2.23
N THR A 183 -0.30 -9.57 1.45
CA THR A 183 -1.66 -9.53 2.00
C THR A 183 -2.03 -10.95 2.43
N GLY A 184 -1.88 -11.25 3.72
CA GLY A 184 -2.55 -12.41 4.29
C GLY A 184 -1.75 -13.49 5.01
N GLU A 185 -0.58 -13.19 5.57
CA GLU A 185 -0.04 -14.09 6.59
C GLU A 185 0.44 -13.29 7.80
N SER A 186 -0.46 -13.20 8.79
CA SER A 186 -0.08 -12.78 10.14
C SER A 186 0.87 -13.84 10.69
N THR A 187 2.16 -13.68 10.45
CA THR A 187 3.18 -14.45 11.17
C THR A 187 3.22 -13.97 12.61
N THR A 188 2.32 -14.51 13.42
CA THR A 188 2.53 -14.53 14.86
C THR A 188 3.90 -15.19 15.09
N PRO A 189 4.85 -14.54 15.75
CA PRO A 189 6.12 -15.18 16.08
C PRO A 189 5.80 -16.41 16.93
N ALA A 190 6.09 -17.58 16.40
CA ALA A 190 5.99 -18.83 17.15
C ALA A 190 7.02 -18.78 18.27
N GLY A 191 6.61 -18.29 19.43
CA GLY A 191 7.36 -18.43 20.66
C GLY A 191 7.58 -19.92 20.92
N LYS A 192 8.81 -20.41 20.72
CA LYS A 192 9.25 -21.69 21.23
C LYS A 192 9.11 -21.68 22.74
N LYS A 193 8.01 -22.22 23.25
CA LYS A 193 7.94 -22.68 24.62
C LYS A 193 8.25 -24.18 24.60
N ASP A 194 9.45 -24.52 24.98
CA ASP A 194 9.78 -25.87 25.40
C ASP A 194 8.89 -26.23 26.57
N LEU A 195 7.93 -27.16 26.34
CA LEU A 195 7.13 -27.76 27.40
C LEU A 195 7.89 -28.94 27.99
N PRO A 196 8.01 -29.06 29.31
CA PRO A 196 8.60 -30.25 29.94
C PRO A 196 7.69 -31.46 29.73
N LYS A 197 8.32 -32.59 29.36
CA LYS A 197 7.66 -33.90 29.28
C LYS A 197 7.22 -34.32 30.67
N SER A 198 5.93 -34.44 30.90
CA SER A 198 5.37 -35.20 32.00
C SER A 198 4.39 -36.21 31.42
N GLY A 199 4.59 -37.47 31.76
CA GLY A 199 3.80 -38.61 31.28
C GLY A 199 2.46 -38.72 31.97
N GLY A 200 1.54 -39.41 31.27
CA GLY A 200 0.49 -40.17 31.94
C GLY A 200 -0.94 -39.85 31.53
N THR A 201 -1.56 -40.90 31.01
CA THR A 201 -2.98 -41.29 31.00
C THR A 201 -3.94 -40.74 29.96
N ASN A 202 -4.32 -41.64 29.05
CA ASN A 202 -5.42 -41.55 28.10
C ASN A 202 -6.77 -41.38 28.79
N VAL A 203 -7.53 -40.31 28.45
CA VAL A 203 -8.97 -40.26 28.67
C VAL A 203 -9.62 -39.79 27.36
N LEU A 204 -10.36 -40.71 26.76
CA LEU A 204 -11.24 -40.46 25.62
C LEU A 204 -12.46 -39.66 26.10
N LEU A 205 -12.72 -38.49 25.48
CA LEU A 205 -14.00 -37.80 25.58
C LEU A 205 -14.52 -37.47 24.18
N PRO A 206 -15.83 -37.60 23.93
CA PRO A 206 -16.40 -37.57 22.59
C PRO A 206 -16.62 -36.14 22.06
N ALA A 207 -16.46 -36.01 20.73
CA ALA A 207 -16.75 -34.81 19.98
C ALA A 207 -18.23 -34.42 20.02
N ALA A 208 -18.54 -33.21 20.45
CA ALA A 208 -19.84 -32.59 20.26
C ALA A 208 -19.74 -31.53 19.16
N LEU A 209 -20.30 -31.82 17.99
CA LEU A 209 -20.54 -30.88 16.90
C LEU A 209 -21.67 -29.91 17.29
N GLY A 210 -21.35 -28.66 17.57
CA GLY A 210 -22.31 -27.58 17.75
C GLY A 210 -22.45 -26.76 16.48
N ALA A 211 -23.53 -26.95 15.74
CA ALA A 211 -23.89 -26.06 14.63
C ALA A 211 -24.47 -24.77 15.20
N ILE A 212 -23.85 -23.64 14.88
CA ILE A 212 -24.38 -22.30 15.19
C ILE A 212 -25.20 -21.83 14.00
N SER A 213 -26.53 -21.84 14.15
CA SER A 213 -27.45 -21.19 13.21
C SER A 213 -27.57 -19.70 13.55
N VAL A 214 -27.18 -18.81 12.65
CA VAL A 214 -27.44 -17.39 12.77
C VAL A 214 -28.81 -17.06 12.20
N VAL A 215 -29.75 -16.68 13.07
CA VAL A 215 -31.06 -16.15 12.68
C VAL A 215 -30.94 -14.61 12.62
N ILE A 216 -31.10 -14.03 11.42
CA ILE A 216 -31.23 -12.59 11.25
C ILE A 216 -32.70 -12.21 11.36
N LEU A 217 -33.08 -11.60 12.48
CA LEU A 217 -34.39 -10.98 12.68
C LEU A 217 -34.32 -9.51 12.24
N GLY A 218 -35.02 -9.18 11.18
CA GLY A 218 -35.26 -7.82 10.75
C GLY A 218 -36.08 -7.02 11.77
N GLY A 219 -35.51 -5.98 12.38
CA GLY A 219 -36.17 -5.06 13.29
C GLY A 219 -36.27 -3.67 12.67
N GLY A 220 -37.50 -3.24 12.35
CA GLY A 220 -37.79 -1.92 11.86
C GLY A 220 -37.59 -0.83 12.93
N VAL A 221 -36.93 0.27 12.53
CA VAL A 221 -36.73 1.45 13.38
C VAL A 221 -37.98 2.33 13.35
N LEU A 222 -38.68 2.44 14.47
CA LEU A 222 -39.80 3.37 14.67
C LEU A 222 -39.27 4.70 15.22
N ILE A 223 -39.22 5.75 14.38
CA ILE A 223 -38.83 7.10 14.82
C ILE A 223 -40.03 7.79 15.46
N ARG A 224 -40.03 7.98 16.78
CA ARG A 224 -40.96 8.83 17.51
C ARG A 224 -40.44 10.25 17.58
N ARG A 225 -41.13 11.17 16.88
CA ARG A 225 -40.96 12.63 17.07
C ARG A 225 -41.56 13.04 18.40
N LEU A 226 -40.79 13.60 19.30
CA LEU A 226 -41.28 14.36 20.45
C LEU A 226 -41.44 15.84 20.05
N ARG A 227 -42.67 16.36 20.12
CA ARG A 227 -42.98 17.79 20.07
C ARG A 227 -42.75 18.38 21.47
N ARG A 228 -42.01 19.46 21.53
CA ARG A 228 -41.95 20.34 22.71
C ARG A 228 -43.03 21.38 22.58
N THR A 229 -43.83 21.50 23.61
CA THR A 229 -44.62 22.68 23.97
C THR A 229 -43.74 23.61 24.83
#